data_c960a1b34b4b80db535c2dbfd15d8b1b
#
_entry.id   c960a1b34b4b80db535c2dbfd15d8b1b
#
_cell.length_a   1.000
_cell.length_b   1.000
_cell.length_c   1.000
_cell.angle_alpha   90.00
_cell.angle_beta   90.00
_cell.angle_gamma   90.00
#
_symmetry.space_group_name_H-M   'P 1'
#
loop_
_entity.id
_entity.type
_entity.pdbx_description
1 polymer ?
#
loop_
_entity_poly.entity_id
_entity_poly.type
_entity_poly.pdbx_seq_one_letter_code
_entity_poly.pdbx_strand_id
1 'polypeptide(L)'
;MDRRDFLRHTGLAAAGLLAAPAVRAQGSWPNRPIRMIVPYTPGAATDAMARLAALKMQEALGVTVVVENRSGGSGTLGGQAMLQAPPDGYTVMGSASIHPMARYVMKSVPYDPIADFLPLARTARGPCVLVMDPRLAPRSVAELIAAVKAEPRKWSFATSSLGAAGHLASIEFNRAAGTEIEVVPYRGSAPALTDVAAGNVQLMFDPVLATLPMVRGGQLRGLGIATPTRTPLAAELPTLAESGLPGFEFYSWYGVWGPRGLPPEIAARLNSVIVDGLHQPDMVSRLAAQGFEPVRETIPQVEAAIAEDVARSAKLLQIAQFEPQ
;
A
#
# COMPACT_ATOMS: atom_id res chain seq x y z
N MET A 1 58.60 -46.93 -34.83
CA MET A 1 57.46 -46.03 -34.44
C MET A 1 56.83 -45.51 -35.70
N ASP A 2 55.66 -46.01 -35.99
CA ASP A 2 55.02 -45.80 -37.28
C ASP A 2 54.24 -44.44 -37.26
N ARG A 3 54.28 -43.71 -38.38
CA ARG A 3 53.66 -42.39 -38.54
C ARG A 3 52.14 -42.38 -38.23
N ARG A 4 51.52 -43.56 -38.21
CA ARG A 4 50.08 -43.74 -37.90
C ARG A 4 49.78 -43.64 -36.41
N ASP A 5 50.75 -44.00 -35.54
CA ASP A 5 50.50 -43.92 -34.08
C ASP A 5 50.66 -42.52 -33.51
N PHE A 6 51.45 -41.65 -34.16
CA PHE A 6 51.63 -40.26 -33.79
C PHE A 6 50.35 -39.43 -34.04
N LEU A 7 49.64 -39.76 -35.13
CA LEU A 7 48.40 -39.04 -35.48
C LEU A 7 47.16 -39.44 -34.61
N ARG A 8 47.20 -40.62 -34.01
CA ARG A 8 46.11 -41.06 -33.08
C ARG A 8 46.22 -40.46 -31.69
N HIS A 9 47.39 -40.14 -31.22
CA HIS A 9 47.57 -39.54 -29.88
C HIS A 9 47.43 -38.04 -29.87
N THR A 10 47.63 -37.35 -30.98
CA THR A 10 47.40 -35.91 -31.10
C THR A 10 45.89 -35.55 -31.27
N GLY A 11 45.06 -36.47 -31.76
CA GLY A 11 43.61 -36.25 -31.94
C GLY A 11 42.82 -36.33 -30.64
N LEU A 12 43.26 -37.10 -29.63
CA LEU A 12 42.57 -37.19 -28.36
C LEU A 12 42.87 -36.01 -27.40
N ALA A 13 44.01 -35.36 -27.52
CA ALA A 13 44.36 -34.21 -26.68
C ALA A 13 43.63 -32.91 -27.10
N ALA A 14 43.20 -32.80 -28.35
CA ALA A 14 42.46 -31.61 -28.85
C ALA A 14 40.95 -31.66 -28.56
N ALA A 15 40.36 -32.82 -28.29
CA ALA A 15 38.92 -32.95 -27.98
C ALA A 15 38.60 -32.67 -26.52
N GLY A 16 39.59 -32.69 -25.62
CA GLY A 16 39.38 -32.40 -24.19
C GLY A 16 39.30 -30.90 -23.82
N LEU A 17 39.68 -29.99 -24.71
CA LEU A 17 39.73 -28.53 -24.46
C LEU A 17 38.47 -27.79 -24.83
N LEU A 18 37.48 -28.45 -25.44
CA LEU A 18 36.22 -27.82 -25.86
C LEU A 18 35.03 -28.04 -24.92
N ALA A 19 35.21 -28.75 -23.80
CA ALA A 19 34.19 -29.00 -22.81
C ALA A 19 34.43 -28.22 -21.50
N ALA A 20 34.98 -27.00 -21.56
CA ALA A 20 34.82 -26.09 -20.45
C ALA A 20 33.33 -25.73 -20.37
N PRO A 21 32.64 -26.06 -19.25
CA PRO A 21 31.29 -25.51 -19.07
C PRO A 21 31.44 -24.01 -19.19
N ALA A 22 30.74 -23.42 -20.16
CA ALA A 22 30.58 -21.97 -20.19
C ALA A 22 29.95 -21.59 -18.85
N VAL A 23 30.77 -21.20 -17.89
CA VAL A 23 30.32 -20.48 -16.71
C VAL A 23 29.71 -19.21 -17.30
N ARG A 24 28.39 -19.26 -17.58
CA ARG A 24 27.62 -18.07 -17.78
C ARG A 24 27.86 -17.27 -16.52
N ALA A 25 28.73 -16.27 -16.62
CA ALA A 25 28.75 -15.20 -15.64
C ALA A 25 27.27 -14.72 -15.58
N GLN A 26 26.55 -15.17 -14.56
CA GLN A 26 25.26 -14.58 -14.26
C GLN A 26 25.59 -13.12 -14.04
N GLY A 27 25.27 -12.28 -15.06
CA GLY A 27 25.50 -10.85 -14.97
C GLY A 27 24.92 -10.38 -13.66
N SER A 28 25.66 -9.53 -12.95
CA SER A 28 25.23 -9.03 -11.63
C SER A 28 23.79 -8.52 -11.72
N TRP A 29 22.91 -9.08 -10.87
CA TRP A 29 21.55 -8.60 -10.78
C TRP A 29 21.53 -7.18 -10.16
N PRO A 30 20.70 -6.22 -10.69
CA PRO A 30 19.91 -6.31 -11.92
C PRO A 30 20.73 -5.87 -13.16
N ASN A 31 20.43 -6.44 -14.32
CA ASN A 31 21.07 -6.08 -15.62
C ASN A 31 20.05 -5.72 -16.72
N ARG A 32 18.77 -5.60 -16.37
CA ARG A 32 17.66 -5.22 -17.26
C ARG A 32 16.59 -4.45 -16.46
N PRO A 33 15.64 -3.78 -17.14
CA PRO A 33 14.57 -3.06 -16.45
C PRO A 33 13.76 -3.93 -15.49
N ILE A 34 13.37 -3.34 -14.36
CA ILE A 34 12.47 -3.92 -13.37
C ILE A 34 11.06 -3.38 -13.65
N ARG A 35 10.06 -4.24 -13.59
CA ARG A 35 8.65 -3.89 -13.70
C ARG A 35 8.03 -3.78 -12.32
N MET A 36 7.39 -2.66 -12.01
CA MET A 36 6.61 -2.46 -10.80
C MET A 36 5.12 -2.39 -11.14
N ILE A 37 4.37 -3.42 -10.78
CA ILE A 37 2.92 -3.48 -10.96
C ILE A 37 2.24 -2.67 -9.85
N VAL A 38 1.32 -1.78 -10.21
CA VAL A 38 0.45 -1.08 -9.26
C VAL A 38 -0.99 -1.51 -9.54
N PRO A 39 -1.67 -2.21 -8.59
CA PRO A 39 -2.99 -2.82 -8.84
C PRO A 39 -4.16 -1.82 -8.79
N TYR A 40 -3.87 -0.52 -8.87
CA TYR A 40 -4.85 0.57 -8.79
C TYR A 40 -4.64 1.60 -9.90
N THR A 41 -5.64 2.50 -10.05
CA THR A 41 -5.60 3.56 -11.05
C THR A 41 -4.46 4.56 -10.78
N PRO A 42 -3.88 5.16 -11.83
CA PRO A 42 -2.87 6.20 -11.69
C PRO A 42 -3.37 7.41 -10.89
N GLY A 43 -2.44 8.09 -10.19
CA GLY A 43 -2.70 9.33 -9.47
C GLY A 43 -3.23 9.17 -8.04
N ALA A 44 -3.61 7.97 -7.62
CA ALA A 44 -3.95 7.69 -6.23
C ALA A 44 -2.68 7.60 -5.35
N ALA A 45 -2.86 7.64 -4.01
CA ALA A 45 -1.74 7.59 -3.08
C ALA A 45 -0.85 6.33 -3.25
N THR A 46 -1.45 5.18 -3.55
CA THR A 46 -0.69 3.94 -3.83
C THR A 46 0.22 4.10 -5.05
N ASP A 47 -0.28 4.70 -6.14
CA ASP A 47 0.52 4.96 -7.34
C ASP A 47 1.65 5.97 -7.05
N ALA A 48 1.35 7.03 -6.31
CA ALA A 48 2.34 8.03 -5.92
C ALA A 48 3.48 7.41 -5.08
N MET A 49 3.16 6.60 -4.07
CA MET A 49 4.15 5.94 -3.23
C MET A 49 4.96 4.89 -3.99
N ALA A 50 4.33 4.13 -4.89
CA ALA A 50 5.02 3.18 -5.76
C ALA A 50 6.02 3.88 -6.70
N ARG A 51 5.65 5.05 -7.26
CA ARG A 51 6.57 5.84 -8.11
C ARG A 51 7.75 6.42 -7.34
N LEU A 52 7.56 6.83 -6.08
CA LEU A 52 8.68 7.27 -5.23
C LEU A 52 9.63 6.12 -4.92
N ALA A 53 9.11 4.94 -4.61
CA ALA A 53 9.94 3.74 -4.42
C ALA A 53 10.66 3.35 -5.72
N ALA A 54 9.96 3.36 -6.87
CA ALA A 54 10.54 3.05 -8.17
C ALA A 54 11.68 4.02 -8.54
N LEU A 55 11.52 5.31 -8.27
CA LEU A 55 12.56 6.33 -8.48
C LEU A 55 13.83 5.97 -7.69
N LYS A 56 13.70 5.67 -6.40
CA LYS A 56 14.85 5.33 -5.55
C LYS A 56 15.48 3.98 -5.91
N MET A 57 14.68 3.02 -6.32
CA MET A 57 15.19 1.76 -6.90
C MET A 57 15.99 2.03 -8.18
N GLN A 58 15.49 2.86 -9.10
CA GLN A 58 16.18 3.21 -10.34
C GLN A 58 17.52 3.91 -10.06
N GLU A 59 17.54 4.89 -9.18
CA GLU A 59 18.75 5.64 -8.80
C GLU A 59 19.83 4.71 -8.21
N ALA A 60 19.46 3.80 -7.31
CA ALA A 60 20.40 2.96 -6.59
C ALA A 60 20.84 1.69 -7.34
N LEU A 61 19.98 1.17 -8.23
CA LEU A 61 20.24 -0.07 -8.98
C LEU A 61 20.80 0.20 -10.37
N GLY A 62 20.73 1.42 -10.89
CA GLY A 62 21.27 1.78 -12.21
C GLY A 62 20.48 1.19 -13.38
N VAL A 63 19.25 0.72 -13.17
CA VAL A 63 18.36 0.20 -14.21
C VAL A 63 17.01 0.90 -14.16
N THR A 64 16.32 0.98 -15.30
CA THR A 64 14.98 1.57 -15.36
C THR A 64 13.99 0.74 -14.52
N VAL A 65 13.15 1.41 -13.74
CA VAL A 65 12.00 0.81 -13.05
C VAL A 65 10.71 1.33 -13.67
N VAL A 66 10.02 0.46 -14.42
CA VAL A 66 8.80 0.80 -15.15
C VAL A 66 7.59 0.54 -14.27
N VAL A 67 6.83 1.59 -13.95
CA VAL A 67 5.58 1.48 -13.20
C VAL A 67 4.43 1.21 -14.16
N GLU A 68 3.73 0.09 -13.96
CA GLU A 68 2.59 -0.36 -14.77
C GLU A 68 1.32 -0.46 -13.89
N ASN A 69 0.32 0.37 -14.17
CA ASN A 69 -0.95 0.29 -13.46
C ASN A 69 -1.83 -0.82 -14.06
N ARG A 70 -2.19 -1.83 -13.24
CA ARG A 70 -3.11 -2.93 -13.58
C ARG A 70 -4.29 -2.95 -12.63
N SER A 71 -5.18 -1.99 -12.78
CA SER A 71 -6.38 -1.85 -11.95
C SER A 71 -7.48 -2.85 -12.33
N GLY A 72 -8.30 -3.21 -11.33
CA GLY A 72 -9.47 -4.06 -11.50
C GLY A 72 -9.58 -5.13 -10.42
N GLY A 73 -10.82 -5.63 -10.20
CA GLY A 73 -11.12 -6.64 -9.16
C GLY A 73 -10.62 -6.21 -7.77
N SER A 74 -10.78 -4.94 -7.38
CA SER A 74 -10.25 -4.41 -6.11
C SER A 74 -8.75 -4.68 -5.89
N GLY A 75 -7.95 -4.70 -6.99
CA GLY A 75 -6.51 -4.96 -6.96
C GLY A 75 -6.11 -6.40 -7.27
N THR A 76 -7.05 -7.33 -7.39
CA THR A 76 -6.74 -8.76 -7.62
C THR A 76 -6.12 -9.02 -9.00
N LEU A 77 -6.47 -8.23 -10.03
CA LEU A 77 -5.86 -8.38 -11.36
C LEU A 77 -4.36 -8.07 -11.34
N GLY A 78 -3.96 -7.04 -10.60
CA GLY A 78 -2.53 -6.73 -10.41
C GLY A 78 -1.80 -7.81 -9.60
N GLY A 79 -2.43 -8.33 -8.54
CA GLY A 79 -1.91 -9.45 -7.76
C GLY A 79 -1.70 -10.72 -8.60
N GLN A 80 -2.69 -11.09 -9.42
CA GLN A 80 -2.55 -12.22 -10.35
C GLN A 80 -1.40 -12.03 -11.34
N ALA A 81 -1.26 -10.82 -11.91
CA ALA A 81 -0.16 -10.51 -12.83
C ALA A 81 1.21 -10.61 -12.15
N MET A 82 1.30 -10.30 -10.86
CA MET A 82 2.51 -10.48 -10.05
C MET A 82 2.85 -11.95 -9.86
N LEU A 83 1.87 -12.80 -9.55
CA LEU A 83 2.09 -14.24 -9.32
C LEU A 83 2.49 -15.02 -10.59
N GLN A 84 2.20 -14.48 -11.77
CA GLN A 84 2.68 -15.05 -13.03
C GLN A 84 4.14 -14.70 -13.34
N ALA A 85 4.75 -13.82 -12.56
CA ALA A 85 6.14 -13.41 -12.77
C ALA A 85 7.11 -14.40 -12.11
N PRO A 86 8.28 -14.66 -12.74
CA PRO A 86 9.35 -15.44 -12.12
C PRO A 86 9.84 -14.77 -10.81
N PRO A 87 10.28 -15.56 -9.80
CA PRO A 87 10.84 -15.00 -8.58
C PRO A 87 12.32 -14.62 -8.76
N ASP A 88 12.61 -13.77 -9.74
CA ASP A 88 13.95 -13.34 -10.13
C ASP A 88 14.26 -11.85 -9.82
N GLY A 89 13.32 -11.16 -9.17
CA GLY A 89 13.47 -9.76 -8.76
C GLY A 89 13.23 -8.73 -9.87
N TYR A 90 12.84 -9.14 -11.08
CA TYR A 90 12.52 -8.20 -12.18
C TYR A 90 11.05 -7.82 -12.26
N THR A 91 10.22 -8.39 -11.40
CA THR A 91 8.85 -7.93 -11.22
C THR A 91 8.57 -7.78 -9.72
N VAL A 92 8.10 -6.60 -9.33
CA VAL A 92 7.64 -6.27 -7.98
C VAL A 92 6.27 -5.65 -8.05
N MET A 93 5.56 -5.58 -6.94
CA MET A 93 4.24 -4.95 -6.86
C MET A 93 4.25 -3.84 -5.80
N GLY A 94 3.88 -2.63 -6.21
CA GLY A 94 3.60 -1.53 -5.28
C GLY A 94 2.11 -1.54 -4.90
N SER A 95 1.81 -1.70 -3.61
CA SER A 95 0.43 -1.76 -3.13
C SER A 95 0.30 -1.05 -1.76
N ALA A 96 -0.79 -1.31 -1.05
CA ALA A 96 -1.13 -0.67 0.22
C ALA A 96 -1.70 -1.68 1.22
N SER A 97 -2.04 -1.22 2.43
CA SER A 97 -2.67 -2.00 3.50
C SER A 97 -3.91 -2.80 3.08
N ILE A 98 -4.58 -2.38 2.02
CA ILE A 98 -5.72 -3.08 1.44
C ILE A 98 -5.34 -4.46 0.83
N HIS A 99 -4.09 -4.63 0.34
CA HIS A 99 -3.67 -5.89 -0.31
C HIS A 99 -3.81 -7.11 0.62
N PRO A 100 -3.22 -7.13 1.83
CA PRO A 100 -3.37 -8.26 2.73
C PRO A 100 -4.81 -8.42 3.27
N MET A 101 -5.64 -7.38 3.20
CA MET A 101 -7.04 -7.42 3.65
C MET A 101 -8.01 -8.04 2.63
N ALA A 102 -7.59 -8.25 1.38
CA ALA A 102 -8.49 -8.71 0.31
C ALA A 102 -9.31 -9.96 0.69
N ARG A 103 -8.68 -10.96 1.31
CA ARG A 103 -9.35 -12.22 1.71
C ARG A 103 -10.41 -12.07 2.82
N TYR A 104 -10.40 -10.94 3.54
CA TYR A 104 -11.35 -10.67 4.63
C TYR A 104 -12.55 -9.85 4.18
N VAL A 105 -12.44 -9.19 3.01
CA VAL A 105 -13.47 -8.27 2.52
C VAL A 105 -14.08 -8.68 1.20
N MET A 106 -13.50 -9.67 0.51
CA MET A 106 -13.97 -10.18 -0.77
C MET A 106 -14.41 -11.64 -0.62
N LYS A 107 -15.54 -12.01 -1.25
CA LYS A 107 -16.05 -13.41 -1.27
C LYS A 107 -15.08 -14.39 -1.91
N SER A 108 -14.30 -13.93 -2.88
CA SER A 108 -13.33 -14.76 -3.58
C SER A 108 -12.12 -13.95 -3.96
N VAL A 109 -10.94 -14.44 -3.59
CA VAL A 109 -9.65 -13.91 -4.02
C VAL A 109 -8.89 -15.07 -4.65
N PRO A 110 -8.35 -14.93 -5.88
CA PRO A 110 -7.75 -16.02 -6.63
C PRO A 110 -6.33 -16.41 -6.18
N TYR A 111 -5.89 -15.92 -5.01
CA TYR A 111 -4.59 -16.17 -4.40
C TYR A 111 -4.64 -15.88 -2.89
N ASP A 112 -3.64 -16.33 -2.14
CA ASP A 112 -3.46 -15.87 -0.76
C ASP A 112 -2.58 -14.60 -0.74
N PRO A 113 -3.13 -13.41 -0.36
CA PRO A 113 -2.38 -12.16 -0.40
C PRO A 113 -1.23 -12.08 0.61
N ILE A 114 -1.13 -13.03 1.52
CA ILE A 114 -0.06 -13.12 2.53
C ILE A 114 0.91 -14.25 2.17
N ALA A 115 0.41 -15.47 1.88
CA ALA A 115 1.26 -16.62 1.67
C ALA A 115 1.98 -16.62 0.32
N ASP A 116 1.35 -16.07 -0.74
CA ASP A 116 1.89 -16.10 -2.10
C ASP A 116 2.84 -14.93 -2.40
N PHE A 117 2.93 -13.94 -1.50
CA PHE A 117 3.75 -12.74 -1.68
C PHE A 117 4.80 -12.61 -0.58
N LEU A 118 5.96 -12.07 -0.95
CA LEU A 118 7.00 -11.67 -0.01
C LEU A 118 6.93 -10.15 0.18
N PRO A 119 6.56 -9.63 1.35
CA PRO A 119 6.63 -8.20 1.58
C PRO A 119 8.10 -7.77 1.68
N LEU A 120 8.51 -6.85 0.81
CA LEU A 120 9.89 -6.37 0.72
C LEU A 120 10.14 -5.15 1.61
N ALA A 121 9.22 -4.18 1.59
CA ALA A 121 9.32 -2.97 2.40
C ALA A 121 7.94 -2.35 2.62
N ARG A 122 7.68 -1.78 3.79
CA ARG A 122 6.69 -0.72 3.92
C ARG A 122 7.37 0.59 3.55
N THR A 123 6.83 1.30 2.56
CA THR A 123 7.50 2.48 1.99
C THR A 123 7.19 3.74 2.77
N ALA A 124 5.92 3.95 3.09
CA ALA A 124 5.44 5.11 3.82
C ALA A 124 4.11 4.79 4.52
N ARG A 125 3.76 5.63 5.50
CA ARG A 125 2.44 5.64 6.12
C ARG A 125 1.95 7.08 6.27
N GLY A 126 0.62 7.26 6.23
CA GLY A 126 -0.01 8.54 6.45
C GLY A 126 -1.36 8.36 7.14
N PRO A 127 -1.72 9.26 8.08
CA PRO A 127 -2.96 9.15 8.83
C PRO A 127 -4.19 9.39 7.96
N CYS A 128 -5.34 8.87 8.40
CA CYS A 128 -6.63 9.21 7.83
C CYS A 128 -7.20 10.48 8.48
N VAL A 129 -7.97 11.22 7.70
CA VAL A 129 -8.75 12.39 8.17
C VAL A 129 -10.22 12.07 8.02
N LEU A 130 -11.00 12.37 9.06
CA LEU A 130 -12.46 12.38 8.97
C LEU A 130 -12.90 13.68 8.31
N VAL A 131 -13.52 13.56 7.16
CA VAL A 131 -14.04 14.69 6.38
C VAL A 131 -15.53 14.56 6.14
N MET A 132 -16.19 15.71 5.92
CA MET A 132 -17.61 15.78 5.64
C MET A 132 -17.95 16.92 4.67
N ASP A 133 -19.18 16.89 4.15
CA ASP A 133 -19.79 18.01 3.43
C ASP A 133 -19.77 19.28 4.30
N PRO A 134 -19.15 20.38 3.84
CA PRO A 134 -19.01 21.61 4.64
C PRO A 134 -20.35 22.33 4.92
N ARG A 135 -21.41 21.99 4.19
CA ARG A 135 -22.76 22.59 4.36
C ARG A 135 -23.50 21.99 5.54
N LEU A 136 -23.15 20.79 6.00
CA LEU A 136 -23.77 20.13 7.15
C LEU A 136 -23.48 20.88 8.47
N ALA A 137 -24.39 20.77 9.42
CA ALA A 137 -24.32 21.52 10.67
C ALA A 137 -23.16 21.17 11.59
N PRO A 138 -22.80 19.88 11.81
CA PRO A 138 -21.78 19.51 12.81
C PRO A 138 -20.44 20.20 12.54
N ARG A 139 -19.81 20.72 13.61
CA ARG A 139 -18.49 21.38 13.58
C ARG A 139 -17.44 20.61 14.36
N SER A 140 -17.86 19.59 15.08
CA SER A 140 -17.00 18.73 15.91
C SER A 140 -17.43 17.28 15.81
N VAL A 141 -16.55 16.36 16.23
CA VAL A 141 -16.88 14.92 16.32
C VAL A 141 -18.04 14.69 17.29
N ALA A 142 -18.09 15.40 18.42
CA ALA A 142 -19.16 15.27 19.38
C ALA A 142 -20.53 15.71 18.80
N GLU A 143 -20.56 16.82 18.07
CA GLU A 143 -21.78 17.27 17.38
C GLU A 143 -22.18 16.30 16.26
N LEU A 144 -21.21 15.73 15.53
CA LEU A 144 -21.50 14.71 14.54
C LEU A 144 -22.15 13.47 15.17
N ILE A 145 -21.57 12.95 16.26
CA ILE A 145 -22.11 11.78 16.96
C ILE A 145 -23.54 12.04 17.44
N ALA A 146 -23.80 13.23 18.00
CA ALA A 146 -25.14 13.62 18.43
C ALA A 146 -26.12 13.69 17.25
N ALA A 147 -25.72 14.29 16.12
CA ALA A 147 -26.55 14.41 14.92
C ALA A 147 -26.84 13.03 14.31
N VAL A 148 -25.85 12.14 14.26
CA VAL A 148 -26.02 10.74 13.78
C VAL A 148 -27.04 10.00 14.65
N LYS A 149 -26.92 10.09 15.99
CA LYS A 149 -27.85 9.44 16.92
C LYS A 149 -29.28 9.97 16.82
N ALA A 150 -29.43 11.26 16.51
CA ALA A 150 -30.75 11.86 16.32
C ALA A 150 -31.42 11.42 15.00
N GLU A 151 -30.67 11.31 13.92
CA GLU A 151 -31.18 10.98 12.58
C GLU A 151 -30.27 9.96 11.86
N PRO A 152 -30.20 8.69 12.32
CA PRO A 152 -29.22 7.72 11.81
C PRO A 152 -29.27 7.51 10.30
N ARG A 153 -30.46 7.52 9.70
CA ARG A 153 -30.67 7.25 8.27
C ARG A 153 -30.20 8.36 7.33
N LYS A 154 -29.82 9.53 7.88
CA LYS A 154 -29.31 10.66 7.08
C LYS A 154 -27.82 10.56 6.80
N TRP A 155 -27.13 9.64 7.42
CA TRP A 155 -25.67 9.58 7.41
C TRP A 155 -25.17 8.32 6.73
N SER A 156 -24.19 8.52 5.87
CA SER A 156 -23.43 7.43 5.27
C SER A 156 -21.96 7.80 5.16
N PHE A 157 -21.09 6.80 5.25
CA PHE A 157 -19.67 6.91 4.95
C PHE A 157 -19.41 6.53 3.50
N ALA A 158 -18.64 7.31 2.77
CA ALA A 158 -17.96 6.84 1.58
C ALA A 158 -16.66 6.12 1.97
N THR A 159 -16.27 5.11 1.22
CA THR A 159 -14.92 4.51 1.29
C THR A 159 -14.35 4.30 -0.10
N SER A 160 -13.03 4.50 -0.25
CA SER A 160 -12.34 4.32 -1.52
C SER A 160 -12.31 2.86 -1.99
N SER A 161 -12.41 1.92 -1.07
CA SER A 161 -12.51 0.48 -1.31
C SER A 161 -12.76 -0.26 0.00
N LEU A 162 -13.40 -1.42 -0.06
CA LEU A 162 -13.52 -2.32 1.09
C LEU A 162 -12.12 -2.81 1.52
N GLY A 163 -11.86 -2.88 2.82
CA GLY A 163 -10.55 -3.24 3.38
C GLY A 163 -9.50 -2.13 3.38
N ALA A 164 -9.78 -0.96 2.76
CA ALA A 164 -8.90 0.19 2.88
C ALA A 164 -8.91 0.76 4.30
N ALA A 165 -7.87 1.53 4.67
CA ALA A 165 -7.77 2.14 5.99
C ALA A 165 -8.99 3.00 6.34
N GLY A 166 -9.55 3.75 5.37
CA GLY A 166 -10.77 4.53 5.56
C GLY A 166 -12.01 3.68 5.83
N HIS A 167 -12.14 2.50 5.19
CA HIS A 167 -13.20 1.55 5.48
C HIS A 167 -13.13 1.06 6.94
N LEU A 168 -11.95 0.60 7.35
CA LEU A 168 -11.73 0.11 8.71
C LEU A 168 -11.90 1.21 9.76
N ALA A 169 -11.46 2.44 9.45
CA ALA A 169 -11.68 3.61 10.31
C ALA A 169 -13.17 3.95 10.46
N SER A 170 -13.98 3.80 9.40
CA SER A 170 -15.44 4.00 9.46
C SER A 170 -16.13 2.97 10.36
N ILE A 171 -15.70 1.71 10.28
CA ILE A 171 -16.18 0.62 11.15
C ILE A 171 -15.80 0.91 12.61
N GLU A 172 -14.55 1.29 12.86
CA GLU A 172 -14.09 1.62 14.21
C GLU A 172 -14.80 2.86 14.76
N PHE A 173 -15.08 3.85 13.92
CA PHE A 173 -15.87 5.01 14.33
C PHE A 173 -17.26 4.57 14.82
N ASN A 174 -17.95 3.75 14.07
CA ASN A 174 -19.27 3.21 14.46
C ASN A 174 -19.19 2.49 15.81
N ARG A 175 -18.18 1.63 15.98
CA ARG A 175 -17.97 0.90 17.24
C ARG A 175 -17.71 1.85 18.42
N ALA A 176 -16.77 2.79 18.24
CA ALA A 176 -16.34 3.69 19.32
C ALA A 176 -17.38 4.75 19.69
N ALA A 177 -18.14 5.22 18.70
CA ALA A 177 -19.20 6.23 18.88
C ALA A 177 -20.57 5.63 19.26
N GLY A 178 -20.74 4.31 19.13
CA GLY A 178 -22.03 3.62 19.30
C GLY A 178 -23.05 4.10 18.26
N THR A 179 -22.63 4.06 16.98
CA THR A 179 -23.45 4.44 15.80
C THR A 179 -23.44 3.29 14.78
N GLU A 180 -24.35 3.34 13.80
CA GLU A 180 -24.51 2.34 12.75
C GLU A 180 -24.61 3.03 11.37
N ILE A 181 -23.62 3.85 11.05
CA ILE A 181 -23.55 4.56 9.78
C ILE A 181 -23.19 3.56 8.69
N GLU A 182 -24.00 3.50 7.63
CA GLU A 182 -23.74 2.64 6.46
C GLU A 182 -22.46 3.08 5.73
N VAL A 183 -21.71 2.10 5.19
CA VAL A 183 -20.49 2.37 4.41
C VAL A 183 -20.73 2.04 2.94
N VAL A 184 -20.61 3.05 2.08
CA VAL A 184 -20.80 2.96 0.62
C VAL A 184 -19.46 2.84 -0.08
N PRO A 185 -19.15 1.73 -0.76
CA PRO A 185 -17.87 1.54 -1.44
C PRO A 185 -17.85 2.23 -2.81
N TYR A 186 -16.73 2.90 -3.09
CA TYR A 186 -16.40 3.55 -4.35
C TYR A 186 -15.21 2.87 -5.05
N ARG A 187 -14.96 3.25 -6.30
CA ARG A 187 -13.80 2.80 -7.06
C ARG A 187 -12.62 3.79 -6.94
N GLY A 188 -12.19 4.07 -5.70
CA GLY A 188 -11.09 4.97 -5.37
C GLY A 188 -11.51 6.23 -4.61
N SER A 189 -10.53 6.97 -4.10
CA SER A 189 -10.74 8.18 -3.28
C SER A 189 -11.38 9.34 -4.06
N ALA A 190 -10.95 9.57 -5.30
CA ALA A 190 -11.40 10.73 -6.07
C ALA A 190 -12.93 10.79 -6.27
N PRO A 191 -13.61 9.74 -6.80
CA PRO A 191 -15.07 9.77 -6.93
C PRO A 191 -15.78 9.83 -5.56
N ALA A 192 -15.25 9.17 -4.52
CA ALA A 192 -15.81 9.20 -3.18
C ALA A 192 -15.77 10.61 -2.58
N LEU A 193 -14.63 11.30 -2.63
CA LEU A 193 -14.47 12.67 -2.11
C LEU A 193 -15.31 13.68 -2.90
N THR A 194 -15.47 13.47 -4.21
CA THR A 194 -16.34 14.29 -5.06
C THR A 194 -17.80 14.19 -4.58
N ASP A 195 -18.27 12.99 -4.29
CA ASP A 195 -19.63 12.76 -3.81
C ASP A 195 -19.85 13.29 -2.39
N VAL A 196 -18.83 13.23 -1.52
CA VAL A 196 -18.90 13.88 -0.20
C VAL A 196 -18.99 15.41 -0.35
N ALA A 197 -18.17 16.00 -1.23
CA ALA A 197 -18.21 17.46 -1.48
C ALA A 197 -19.54 17.89 -2.13
N ALA A 198 -20.15 17.03 -2.94
CA ALA A 198 -21.48 17.26 -3.54
C ALA A 198 -22.64 17.04 -2.54
N GLY A 199 -22.41 16.33 -1.41
CA GLY A 199 -23.42 15.99 -0.41
C GLY A 199 -24.21 14.72 -0.73
N ASN A 200 -23.82 13.96 -1.73
CA ASN A 200 -24.43 12.67 -2.07
C ASN A 200 -24.19 11.62 -0.98
N VAL A 201 -23.02 11.70 -0.34
CA VAL A 201 -22.61 10.95 0.86
C VAL A 201 -22.06 11.95 1.87
N GLN A 202 -22.28 11.74 3.16
CA GLN A 202 -22.04 12.78 4.16
C GLN A 202 -20.62 12.79 4.71
N LEU A 203 -19.99 11.62 4.83
CA LEU A 203 -18.76 11.40 5.59
C LEU A 203 -17.77 10.55 4.81
N MET A 204 -16.49 10.74 5.09
CA MET A 204 -15.43 9.83 4.62
C MET A 204 -14.22 9.88 5.55
N PHE A 205 -13.61 8.74 5.78
CA PHE A 205 -12.22 8.65 6.20
C PHE A 205 -11.34 8.39 4.98
N ASP A 206 -10.34 9.24 4.76
CA ASP A 206 -9.36 9.00 3.68
C ASP A 206 -7.98 9.55 4.07
N PRO A 207 -6.88 9.05 3.46
CA PRO A 207 -5.54 9.55 3.73
C PRO A 207 -5.38 11.05 3.47
N VAL A 208 -4.52 11.66 4.25
CA VAL A 208 -4.22 13.12 4.23
C VAL A 208 -3.91 13.68 2.84
N LEU A 209 -3.28 12.91 1.96
CA LEU A 209 -2.86 13.37 0.62
C LEU A 209 -4.04 13.93 -0.19
N ALA A 210 -5.19 13.25 -0.18
CA ALA A 210 -6.35 13.68 -0.94
C ALA A 210 -7.25 14.63 -0.14
N THR A 211 -7.32 14.47 1.18
CA THR A 211 -8.27 15.20 2.03
C THR A 211 -7.81 16.58 2.42
N LEU A 212 -6.56 16.78 2.86
CA LEU A 212 -6.11 18.07 3.36
C LEU A 212 -6.17 19.21 2.34
N PRO A 213 -5.80 19.02 1.06
CA PRO A 213 -6.00 20.08 0.06
C PRO A 213 -7.46 20.50 -0.09
N MET A 214 -8.40 19.57 -0.05
CA MET A 214 -9.84 19.85 -0.16
C MET A 214 -10.39 20.53 1.11
N VAL A 215 -9.88 20.16 2.29
CA VAL A 215 -10.22 20.81 3.57
C VAL A 215 -9.71 22.24 3.58
N ARG A 216 -8.44 22.47 3.22
CA ARG A 216 -7.84 23.81 3.15
C ARG A 216 -8.44 24.68 2.07
N GLY A 217 -8.91 24.06 0.98
CA GLY A 217 -9.67 24.73 -0.08
C GLY A 217 -11.14 24.96 0.23
N GLY A 218 -11.64 24.55 1.41
CA GLY A 218 -13.04 24.72 1.82
C GLY A 218 -14.04 23.83 1.09
N GLN A 219 -13.59 22.90 0.28
CA GLN A 219 -14.45 21.94 -0.44
C GLN A 219 -14.99 20.85 0.48
N LEU A 220 -14.25 20.54 1.54
CA LEU A 220 -14.63 19.61 2.60
C LEU A 220 -14.39 20.27 3.97
N ARG A 221 -15.11 19.81 4.99
CA ARG A 221 -14.80 20.10 6.39
C ARG A 221 -14.06 18.94 7.00
N GLY A 222 -12.84 19.18 7.54
CA GLY A 222 -12.14 18.23 8.38
C GLY A 222 -12.69 18.30 9.81
N LEU A 223 -13.03 17.15 10.39
CA LEU A 223 -13.51 17.06 11.78
C LEU A 223 -12.41 16.56 12.73
N GLY A 224 -11.43 15.82 12.21
CA GLY A 224 -10.33 15.31 13.02
C GLY A 224 -9.39 14.42 12.23
N ILE A 225 -8.20 14.26 12.77
CA ILE A 225 -7.16 13.40 12.21
C ILE A 225 -6.95 12.15 13.10
N ALA A 226 -6.73 11.01 12.48
CA ALA A 226 -6.61 9.72 13.15
C ALA A 226 -5.17 9.43 13.64
N THR A 227 -4.55 10.42 14.28
CA THR A 227 -3.23 10.29 14.94
C THR A 227 -3.39 10.27 16.45
N PRO A 228 -2.48 9.61 17.21
CA PRO A 228 -2.53 9.59 18.68
C PRO A 228 -2.30 10.98 19.28
N THR A 229 -1.51 11.82 18.61
CA THR A 229 -1.21 13.20 19.01
C THR A 229 -1.34 14.13 17.83
N ARG A 230 -1.51 15.44 18.08
CA ARG A 230 -1.55 16.45 17.01
C ARG A 230 -0.27 16.42 16.18
N THR A 231 -0.41 16.63 14.90
CA THR A 231 0.69 16.65 13.94
C THR A 231 0.84 18.03 13.30
N PRO A 232 2.07 18.54 13.08
CA PRO A 232 2.28 19.78 12.35
C PRO A 232 1.73 19.77 10.93
N LEU A 233 1.56 18.59 10.35
CA LEU A 233 0.98 18.39 9.02
C LEU A 233 -0.45 18.95 8.90
N ALA A 234 -1.26 18.82 9.96
CA ALA A 234 -2.64 19.24 10.04
C ALA A 234 -2.91 19.87 11.40
N ALA A 235 -2.12 20.88 11.77
CA ALA A 235 -2.20 21.55 13.06
C ALA A 235 -3.57 22.17 13.32
N GLU A 236 -4.31 22.49 12.27
CA GLU A 236 -5.67 23.00 12.28
C GLU A 236 -6.72 21.96 12.68
N LEU A 237 -6.40 20.66 12.61
CA LEU A 237 -7.33 19.59 12.97
C LEU A 237 -7.03 19.03 14.36
N PRO A 238 -8.06 18.83 15.20
CA PRO A 238 -7.93 18.06 16.41
C PRO A 238 -7.65 16.58 16.08
N THR A 239 -7.11 15.82 17.03
CA THR A 239 -7.11 14.35 16.90
C THR A 239 -8.52 13.81 17.22
N LEU A 240 -8.86 12.66 16.63
CA LEU A 240 -10.10 11.98 16.98
C LEU A 240 -10.07 11.49 18.43
N ALA A 241 -8.89 11.12 18.92
CA ALA A 241 -8.69 10.72 20.31
C ALA A 241 -9.04 11.84 21.31
N GLU A 242 -8.56 13.08 21.07
CA GLU A 242 -8.91 14.24 21.92
C GLU A 242 -10.35 14.73 21.70
N SER A 243 -10.98 14.31 20.61
CA SER A 243 -12.36 14.69 20.24
C SER A 243 -13.42 13.73 20.78
N GLY A 244 -13.06 12.85 21.71
CA GLY A 244 -14.00 11.95 22.39
C GLY A 244 -13.96 10.49 21.91
N LEU A 245 -12.98 10.11 21.09
CA LEU A 245 -12.75 8.74 20.62
C LEU A 245 -11.36 8.24 21.08
N PRO A 246 -11.17 7.98 22.38
CA PRO A 246 -9.84 7.64 22.92
C PRO A 246 -9.25 6.41 22.25
N GLY A 247 -7.94 6.47 21.89
CA GLY A 247 -7.23 5.41 21.23
C GLY A 247 -7.54 5.27 19.73
N PHE A 248 -8.29 6.21 19.14
CA PHE A 248 -8.59 6.19 17.71
C PHE A 248 -7.36 6.53 16.89
N GLU A 249 -6.78 5.52 16.24
CA GLU A 249 -5.58 5.63 15.43
C GLU A 249 -5.71 4.79 14.17
N PHE A 250 -5.63 5.44 12.99
CA PHE A 250 -5.70 4.79 11.70
C PHE A 250 -4.76 5.42 10.69
N TYR A 251 -3.85 4.59 10.18
CA TYR A 251 -2.93 4.94 9.10
C TYR A 251 -3.21 4.09 7.87
N SER A 252 -3.19 4.72 6.71
CA SER A 252 -2.93 4.02 5.47
C SER A 252 -1.43 3.83 5.33
N TRP A 253 -0.95 2.62 5.02
CA TRP A 253 0.45 2.36 4.73
C TRP A 253 0.59 1.72 3.35
N TYR A 254 1.74 1.93 2.76
CA TYR A 254 2.08 1.52 1.40
C TYR A 254 3.32 0.65 1.46
N GLY A 255 3.46 -0.25 0.48
CA GLY A 255 4.59 -1.16 0.47
C GLY A 255 4.91 -1.69 -0.92
N VAL A 256 6.01 -2.43 -0.97
CA VAL A 256 6.46 -3.17 -2.14
C VAL A 256 6.54 -4.65 -1.79
N TRP A 257 6.02 -5.48 -2.67
CA TRP A 257 6.02 -6.94 -2.56
C TRP A 257 6.75 -7.58 -3.73
N GLY A 258 7.41 -8.71 -3.49
CA GLY A 258 7.91 -9.63 -4.49
C GLY A 258 7.11 -10.93 -4.54
N PRO A 259 7.33 -11.80 -5.54
CA PRO A 259 6.78 -13.15 -5.53
C PRO A 259 7.41 -13.96 -4.39
N ARG A 260 6.65 -14.87 -3.80
CA ARG A 260 7.22 -15.84 -2.85
C ARG A 260 8.29 -16.68 -3.55
N GLY A 261 9.39 -16.99 -2.87
CA GLY A 261 10.52 -17.71 -3.45
C GLY A 261 11.59 -16.82 -4.12
N LEU A 262 11.47 -15.50 -3.99
CA LEU A 262 12.54 -14.57 -4.37
C LEU A 262 13.85 -14.91 -3.63
N PRO A 263 15.02 -14.97 -4.30
CA PRO A 263 16.30 -15.19 -3.64
C PRO A 263 16.55 -14.20 -2.49
N PRO A 264 16.99 -14.68 -1.31
CA PRO A 264 17.14 -13.82 -0.12
C PRO A 264 18.05 -12.61 -0.34
N GLU A 265 19.12 -12.74 -1.12
CA GLU A 265 20.05 -11.66 -1.45
C GLU A 265 19.40 -10.58 -2.32
N ILE A 266 18.53 -10.96 -3.26
CA ILE A 266 17.76 -10.02 -4.07
C ILE A 266 16.71 -9.31 -3.21
N ALA A 267 16.00 -10.06 -2.36
CA ALA A 267 15.01 -9.50 -1.44
C ALA A 267 15.66 -8.48 -0.48
N ALA A 268 16.78 -8.84 0.14
CA ALA A 268 17.51 -7.93 1.04
C ALA A 268 18.03 -6.69 0.30
N ARG A 269 18.53 -6.85 -0.94
CA ARG A 269 18.97 -5.71 -1.76
C ARG A 269 17.83 -4.78 -2.10
N LEU A 270 16.66 -5.31 -2.49
CA LEU A 270 15.47 -4.49 -2.77
C LEU A 270 14.99 -3.76 -1.52
N ASN A 271 14.91 -4.45 -0.36
CA ASN A 271 14.55 -3.81 0.91
C ASN A 271 15.49 -2.64 1.23
N SER A 272 16.81 -2.87 1.26
CA SER A 272 17.80 -1.84 1.58
C SER A 272 17.67 -0.61 0.65
N VAL A 273 17.62 -0.84 -0.66
CA VAL A 273 17.53 0.24 -1.65
C VAL A 273 16.27 1.09 -1.47
N ILE A 274 15.12 0.45 -1.23
CA ILE A 274 13.86 1.16 -1.01
C ILE A 274 13.91 1.94 0.30
N VAL A 275 14.28 1.28 1.39
CA VAL A 275 14.29 1.87 2.73
C VAL A 275 15.29 3.03 2.81
N ASP A 276 16.52 2.83 2.36
CA ASP A 276 17.55 3.86 2.42
C ASP A 276 17.25 5.02 1.48
N GLY A 277 16.71 4.73 0.29
CA GLY A 277 16.32 5.75 -0.67
C GLY A 277 15.19 6.66 -0.14
N LEU A 278 14.17 6.07 0.49
CA LEU A 278 13.05 6.83 1.04
C LEU A 278 13.40 7.61 2.32
N HIS A 279 14.53 7.31 2.97
CA HIS A 279 15.03 8.05 4.13
C HIS A 279 16.07 9.12 3.78
N GLN A 280 16.34 9.35 2.50
CA GLN A 280 17.16 10.50 2.10
C GLN A 280 16.43 11.82 2.45
N PRO A 281 17.15 12.89 2.87
CA PRO A 281 16.54 14.13 3.36
C PRO A 281 15.53 14.77 2.41
N ASP A 282 15.82 14.77 1.11
CA ASP A 282 14.93 15.26 0.06
C ASP A 282 13.63 14.47 -0.01
N MET A 283 13.72 13.14 0.13
CA MET A 283 12.57 12.26 0.07
C MET A 283 11.73 12.33 1.34
N VAL A 284 12.36 12.40 2.52
CA VAL A 284 11.66 12.64 3.80
C VAL A 284 10.87 13.95 3.72
N SER A 285 11.48 15.03 3.23
CA SER A 285 10.81 16.33 3.05
C SER A 285 9.66 16.24 2.05
N ARG A 286 9.83 15.51 0.95
CA ARG A 286 8.82 15.31 -0.08
C ARG A 286 7.64 14.48 0.43
N LEU A 287 7.89 13.42 1.19
CA LEU A 287 6.84 12.61 1.84
C LEU A 287 6.08 13.43 2.88
N ALA A 288 6.81 14.16 3.73
CA ALA A 288 6.20 15.01 4.75
C ALA A 288 5.29 16.09 4.15
N ALA A 289 5.69 16.73 3.03
CA ALA A 289 4.86 17.69 2.31
C ALA A 289 3.53 17.08 1.78
N GLN A 290 3.50 15.77 1.56
CA GLN A 290 2.32 15.01 1.14
C GLN A 290 1.57 14.35 2.31
N GLY A 291 2.05 14.53 3.54
CA GLY A 291 1.42 13.98 4.71
C GLY A 291 1.82 12.56 5.07
N PHE A 292 2.93 12.11 4.54
CA PHE A 292 3.47 10.78 4.79
C PHE A 292 4.80 10.83 5.52
N GLU A 293 5.07 9.76 6.25
CA GLU A 293 6.37 9.49 6.84
C GLU A 293 6.94 8.18 6.28
N PRO A 294 8.23 8.12 5.97
CA PRO A 294 8.86 6.87 5.52
C PRO A 294 8.94 5.88 6.67
N VAL A 295 8.93 4.58 6.33
CA VAL A 295 9.02 3.49 7.30
C VAL A 295 10.36 2.78 7.14
N ARG A 296 11.09 2.59 8.26
CA ARG A 296 12.39 1.90 8.26
C ARG A 296 12.26 0.55 8.95
N GLU A 297 12.24 -0.51 8.16
CA GLU A 297 12.05 -1.87 8.62
C GLU A 297 12.86 -2.86 7.79
N THR A 298 13.33 -3.90 8.45
CA THR A 298 13.84 -5.12 7.80
C THR A 298 12.67 -6.00 7.34
N ILE A 299 12.88 -6.93 6.40
CA ILE A 299 11.83 -7.82 5.89
C ILE A 299 11.09 -8.56 7.04
N PRO A 300 11.75 -9.16 8.05
CA PRO A 300 11.05 -9.78 9.17
C PRO A 300 10.19 -8.80 9.98
N GLN A 301 10.62 -7.54 10.13
CA GLN A 301 9.82 -6.51 10.80
C GLN A 301 8.60 -6.11 9.96
N VAL A 302 8.75 -6.03 8.63
CA VAL A 302 7.62 -5.80 7.71
C VAL A 302 6.59 -6.92 7.81
N GLU A 303 7.04 -8.18 7.79
CA GLU A 303 6.16 -9.35 7.95
C GLU A 303 5.40 -9.32 9.27
N ALA A 304 6.10 -9.06 10.37
CA ALA A 304 5.49 -8.97 11.70
C ALA A 304 4.46 -7.83 11.78
N ALA A 305 4.80 -6.65 11.28
CA ALA A 305 3.90 -5.49 11.30
C ALA A 305 2.66 -5.70 10.42
N ILE A 306 2.79 -6.36 9.26
CA ILE A 306 1.64 -6.72 8.42
C ILE A 306 0.76 -7.75 9.14
N ALA A 307 1.35 -8.77 9.78
CA ALA A 307 0.59 -9.78 10.50
C ALA A 307 -0.21 -9.16 11.66
N GLU A 308 0.38 -8.24 12.42
CA GLU A 308 -0.29 -7.52 13.50
C GLU A 308 -1.45 -6.65 12.98
N ASP A 309 -1.20 -5.87 11.91
CA ASP A 309 -2.22 -5.01 11.31
C ASP A 309 -3.41 -5.80 10.75
N VAL A 310 -3.13 -6.92 10.08
CA VAL A 310 -4.14 -7.85 9.57
C VAL A 310 -4.95 -8.47 10.70
N ALA A 311 -4.30 -8.93 11.78
CA ALA A 311 -4.98 -9.53 12.92
C ALA A 311 -5.93 -8.53 13.62
N ARG A 312 -5.46 -7.29 13.83
CA ARG A 312 -6.25 -6.18 14.38
C ARG A 312 -7.47 -5.88 13.49
N SER A 313 -7.24 -5.74 12.19
CA SER A 313 -8.27 -5.39 11.20
C SER A 313 -9.30 -6.51 11.03
N ALA A 314 -8.85 -7.77 10.98
CA ALA A 314 -9.75 -8.94 10.91
C ALA A 314 -10.64 -9.05 12.15
N LYS A 315 -10.07 -8.81 13.35
CA LYS A 315 -10.86 -8.77 14.59
C LYS A 315 -11.91 -7.65 14.57
N LEU A 316 -11.57 -6.47 14.04
CA LEU A 316 -12.51 -5.36 13.90
C LEU A 316 -13.67 -5.73 12.96
N LEU A 317 -13.38 -6.33 11.79
CA LEU A 317 -14.38 -6.80 10.84
C LEU A 317 -15.29 -7.88 11.48
N GLN A 318 -14.72 -8.79 12.27
CA GLN A 318 -15.49 -9.82 12.99
C GLN A 318 -16.44 -9.20 14.03
N ILE A 319 -15.95 -8.24 14.84
CA ILE A 319 -16.78 -7.53 15.83
C ILE A 319 -17.92 -6.78 15.14
N ALA A 320 -17.66 -6.18 13.99
CA ALA A 320 -18.65 -5.46 13.19
C ALA A 320 -19.58 -6.40 12.39
N GLN A 321 -19.41 -7.72 12.49
CA GLN A 321 -20.17 -8.72 11.73
C GLN A 321 -20.15 -8.44 10.21
N PHE A 322 -18.99 -7.94 9.72
CA PHE A 322 -18.83 -7.60 8.32
C PHE A 322 -18.86 -8.87 7.45
N GLU A 323 -19.74 -8.90 6.46
CA GLU A 323 -19.80 -9.96 5.47
C GLU A 323 -19.00 -9.60 4.21
N PRO A 324 -18.08 -10.46 3.77
CA PRO A 324 -17.33 -10.25 2.53
C PRO A 324 -18.27 -10.10 1.31
N GLN A 325 -17.94 -9.20 0.40
CA GLN A 325 -18.78 -8.85 -0.75
C GLN A 325 -18.19 -9.32 -2.10
#